data_6accee94d35ca2b9ca1f862b926b3a76
#
_entry.id   6accee94d35ca2b9ca1f862b926b3a76
#
_cell.length_a   1.000
_cell.length_b   1.000
_cell.length_c   1.000
_cell.angle_alpha   90.00
_cell.angle_beta   90.00
_cell.angle_gamma   90.00
#
_symmetry.space_group_name_H-M   'P 1'
#
loop_
_entity.id
_entity.type
_entity.pdbx_description
1 polymer ?
#
loop_
_entity_poly.entity_id
_entity_poly.type
_entity_poly.pdbx_seq_one_letter_code
_entity_poly.pdbx_strand_id
1 'polypeptide(L)'
;MKLCDFQAGIEHPLFLIAGPCVIESEQLAIDTAGQLQEITRALDIPFIYKSSFDKANRSSHTSFRGPGLEEGLRILEKVKAQLGVPVLTDVHEDTPLNEVAAVVDVLQTPAFLCRQTNFIQNVARQGRPVNIKKGQFLSPWDMKNVTDKALATGNEQIMVCERGASFGYNNLVSDMRSLAVMRNTGVPVVFDATHSVQLPGGQGSSSGGQREFVPVLARAAVAAGVAGVFMETHPDPSVALSDGPNAWPLGQIEALLKTLKQIDALIKAQPLPENELMK
;
A
#
# COMPACT_ATOMS: atom_id res chain seq x y z
N MET A 1 -15.82 5.90 -1.74
CA MET A 1 -14.90 7.04 -2.07
C MET A 1 -14.45 6.91 -3.52
N LYS A 2 -14.49 8.01 -4.29
CA LYS A 2 -13.88 7.99 -5.64
C LYS A 2 -12.35 7.96 -5.52
N LEU A 3 -11.72 6.98 -6.16
CA LEU A 3 -10.26 6.80 -6.19
C LEU A 3 -9.84 6.67 -7.66
N CYS A 4 -9.14 7.67 -8.16
CA CYS A 4 -8.79 7.77 -9.59
C CYS A 4 -10.04 7.64 -10.49
N ASP A 5 -10.16 6.55 -11.24
CA ASP A 5 -11.23 6.26 -12.19
C ASP A 5 -12.28 5.26 -11.67
N PHE A 6 -12.11 4.74 -10.43
CA PHE A 6 -13.02 3.76 -9.82
C PHE A 6 -13.52 4.17 -8.43
N GLN A 7 -14.44 3.40 -7.87
CA GLN A 7 -14.94 3.57 -6.51
C GLN A 7 -14.21 2.60 -5.57
N ALA A 8 -13.71 3.11 -4.44
CA ALA A 8 -13.06 2.33 -3.38
C ALA A 8 -13.93 2.34 -2.12
N GLY A 9 -14.11 1.18 -1.51
CA GLY A 9 -14.90 0.99 -0.30
C GLY A 9 -15.25 -0.47 -0.11
N ILE A 10 -15.82 -0.79 1.05
CA ILE A 10 -16.23 -2.16 1.36
C ILE A 10 -17.42 -2.62 0.49
N GLU A 11 -18.18 -1.69 -0.07
CA GLU A 11 -19.32 -1.94 -0.95
C GLU A 11 -18.91 -2.11 -2.43
N HIS A 12 -17.63 -1.94 -2.74
CA HIS A 12 -17.09 -2.00 -4.11
C HIS A 12 -16.11 -3.17 -4.28
N PRO A 13 -15.88 -3.63 -5.52
CA PRO A 13 -14.88 -4.68 -5.77
C PRO A 13 -13.51 -4.35 -5.19
N LEU A 14 -12.78 -5.38 -4.79
CA LEU A 14 -11.41 -5.27 -4.33
C LEU A 14 -10.53 -4.58 -5.37
N PHE A 15 -9.72 -3.61 -4.96
CA PHE A 15 -8.69 -3.01 -5.82
C PHE A 15 -7.28 -3.41 -5.37
N LEU A 16 -6.34 -3.32 -6.29
CA LEU A 16 -4.93 -3.65 -6.08
C LEU A 16 -4.05 -2.41 -6.15
N ILE A 17 -3.16 -2.25 -5.16
CA ILE A 17 -1.99 -1.38 -5.24
C ILE A 17 -0.76 -2.29 -5.31
N ALA A 18 -0.02 -2.29 -6.42
CA ALA A 18 1.13 -3.18 -6.55
C ALA A 18 2.24 -2.61 -7.45
N GLY A 19 3.45 -3.11 -7.24
CA GLY A 19 4.66 -2.80 -8.00
C GLY A 19 5.92 -3.08 -7.18
N PRO A 20 7.11 -2.84 -7.72
CA PRO A 20 8.37 -3.00 -6.99
C PRO A 20 8.44 -2.05 -5.79
N CYS A 21 9.10 -2.49 -4.72
CA CYS A 21 9.30 -1.71 -3.50
C CYS A 21 9.87 -0.32 -3.80
N VAL A 22 10.88 -0.26 -4.67
CA VAL A 22 11.59 0.95 -5.09
C VAL A 22 11.78 0.91 -6.61
N ILE A 23 11.88 2.07 -7.23
CA ILE A 23 12.23 2.19 -8.65
C ILE A 23 13.71 1.79 -8.81
N GLU A 24 13.97 0.70 -9.52
CA GLU A 24 15.31 0.19 -9.78
C GLU A 24 15.82 0.61 -11.15
N SER A 25 14.93 0.63 -12.15
CA SER A 25 15.17 1.16 -13.48
C SER A 25 13.85 1.50 -14.17
N GLU A 26 13.93 2.33 -15.22
CA GLU A 26 12.77 2.70 -16.05
C GLU A 26 12.16 1.44 -16.71
N GLN A 27 13.00 0.59 -17.29
CA GLN A 27 12.52 -0.61 -18.00
C GLN A 27 11.79 -1.56 -17.06
N LEU A 28 12.36 -1.86 -15.87
CA LEU A 28 11.72 -2.73 -14.88
C LEU A 28 10.38 -2.15 -14.40
N ALA A 29 10.30 -0.83 -14.24
CA ALA A 29 9.07 -0.15 -13.83
C ALA A 29 7.96 -0.32 -14.88
N ILE A 30 8.27 -0.08 -16.16
CA ILE A 30 7.33 -0.19 -17.29
C ILE A 30 6.89 -1.65 -17.48
N ASP A 31 7.83 -2.60 -17.52
CA ASP A 31 7.53 -4.01 -17.75
C ASP A 31 6.68 -4.60 -16.63
N THR A 32 7.03 -4.28 -15.38
CA THR A 32 6.25 -4.74 -14.22
C THR A 32 4.85 -4.13 -14.20
N ALA A 33 4.73 -2.83 -14.47
CA ALA A 33 3.43 -2.16 -14.52
C ALA A 33 2.56 -2.70 -15.66
N GLY A 34 3.15 -2.96 -16.84
CA GLY A 34 2.45 -3.53 -17.99
C GLY A 34 1.92 -4.93 -17.71
N GLN A 35 2.73 -5.81 -17.13
CA GLN A 35 2.30 -7.15 -16.77
C GLN A 35 1.20 -7.14 -15.69
N LEU A 36 1.32 -6.27 -14.67
CA LEU A 36 0.28 -6.09 -13.67
C LEU A 36 -1.02 -5.58 -14.27
N GLN A 37 -0.95 -4.63 -15.21
CA GLN A 37 -2.11 -4.10 -15.92
C GLN A 37 -2.83 -5.20 -16.73
N GLU A 38 -2.10 -6.03 -17.46
CA GLU A 38 -2.67 -7.14 -18.23
C GLU A 38 -3.42 -8.11 -17.30
N ILE A 39 -2.77 -8.54 -16.21
CA ILE A 39 -3.35 -9.47 -15.24
C ILE A 39 -4.60 -8.87 -14.59
N THR A 40 -4.53 -7.63 -14.10
CA THR A 40 -5.64 -6.99 -13.39
C THR A 40 -6.81 -6.69 -14.32
N ARG A 41 -6.55 -6.30 -15.57
CA ARG A 41 -7.58 -6.12 -16.61
C ARG A 41 -8.29 -7.44 -16.93
N ALA A 42 -7.54 -8.54 -17.09
CA ALA A 42 -8.11 -9.87 -17.34
C ALA A 42 -8.97 -10.35 -16.16
N LEU A 43 -8.63 -9.93 -14.96
CA LEU A 43 -9.37 -10.26 -13.74
C LEU A 43 -10.44 -9.24 -13.36
N ASP A 44 -10.59 -8.14 -14.11
CA ASP A 44 -11.49 -7.04 -13.76
C ASP A 44 -11.26 -6.56 -12.31
N ILE A 45 -10.01 -6.25 -11.98
CA ILE A 45 -9.58 -5.71 -10.68
C ILE A 45 -9.03 -4.29 -10.92
N PRO A 46 -9.60 -3.25 -10.30
CA PRO A 46 -9.03 -1.90 -10.36
C PRO A 46 -7.58 -1.89 -9.86
N PHE A 47 -6.69 -1.18 -10.55
CA PHE A 47 -5.25 -1.25 -10.30
C PHE A 47 -4.61 0.13 -10.19
N ILE A 48 -3.70 0.27 -9.22
CA ILE A 48 -2.81 1.41 -9.06
C ILE A 48 -1.37 0.88 -9.02
N TYR A 49 -0.53 1.34 -9.94
CA TYR A 49 0.89 1.01 -9.92
C TYR A 49 1.59 1.76 -8.79
N LYS A 50 2.39 1.05 -7.99
CA LYS A 50 3.17 1.65 -6.89
C LYS A 50 4.66 1.37 -7.04
N SER A 51 5.46 2.41 -6.94
CA SER A 51 6.89 2.27 -6.66
C SER A 51 7.42 3.54 -5.99
N SER A 52 8.45 3.41 -5.14
CA SER A 52 9.02 4.56 -4.42
C SER A 52 10.23 5.13 -5.16
N PHE A 53 10.32 6.44 -5.27
CA PHE A 53 11.51 7.12 -5.80
C PHE A 53 12.64 7.22 -4.77
N ASP A 54 12.31 7.14 -3.48
CA ASP A 54 13.25 7.14 -2.37
C ASP A 54 12.75 6.25 -1.22
N LYS A 55 13.68 5.63 -0.53
CA LYS A 55 13.49 4.87 0.72
C LYS A 55 14.23 5.58 1.85
N ALA A 56 13.60 6.61 2.44
CA ALA A 56 14.22 7.48 3.43
C ALA A 56 14.54 6.79 4.77
N ASN A 57 13.87 5.67 5.09
CA ASN A 57 13.95 4.99 6.39
C ASN A 57 14.76 3.67 6.37
N ARG A 58 15.82 3.59 5.56
CA ARG A 58 16.69 2.41 5.50
C ARG A 58 17.40 2.14 6.82
N SER A 59 17.55 0.84 7.16
CA SER A 59 18.31 0.41 8.34
C SER A 59 19.80 0.73 8.23
N SER A 60 20.40 0.65 7.02
CA SER A 60 21.79 1.00 6.78
C SER A 60 21.90 2.23 5.88
N HIS A 61 22.84 3.10 6.19
CA HIS A 61 23.15 4.30 5.39
C HIS A 61 23.74 3.98 3.99
N THR A 62 24.23 2.75 3.79
CA THR A 62 24.77 2.28 2.51
C THR A 62 23.74 1.56 1.64
N SER A 63 22.51 1.33 2.14
CA SER A 63 21.48 0.66 1.38
C SER A 63 21.00 1.49 0.19
N PHE A 64 20.64 0.82 -0.89
CA PHE A 64 20.04 1.47 -2.06
C PHE A 64 18.76 2.19 -1.67
N ARG A 65 18.66 3.47 -1.99
CA ARG A 65 17.50 4.31 -1.64
C ARG A 65 16.53 4.54 -2.80
N GLY A 66 16.95 4.35 -4.02
CA GLY A 66 16.20 4.67 -5.22
C GLY A 66 16.94 5.66 -6.13
N PRO A 67 16.32 6.04 -7.27
CA PRO A 67 16.94 6.96 -8.24
C PRO A 67 16.91 8.43 -7.78
N GLY A 68 16.21 8.74 -6.70
CA GLY A 68 15.95 10.11 -6.26
C GLY A 68 14.70 10.72 -6.89
N LEU A 69 14.38 11.96 -6.46
CA LEU A 69 13.12 12.61 -6.77
C LEU A 69 12.93 12.83 -8.29
N GLU A 70 13.83 13.56 -8.92
CA GLU A 70 13.69 13.99 -10.32
C GLU A 70 13.54 12.80 -11.28
N GLU A 71 14.49 11.87 -11.22
CA GLU A 71 14.47 10.68 -12.08
C GLU A 71 13.31 9.75 -11.74
N GLY A 72 12.98 9.59 -10.45
CA GLY A 72 11.86 8.77 -10.02
C GLY A 72 10.52 9.30 -10.51
N LEU A 73 10.28 10.61 -10.43
CA LEU A 73 9.06 11.24 -10.94
C LEU A 73 8.99 11.12 -12.47
N ARG A 74 10.08 11.32 -13.18
CA ARG A 74 10.16 11.14 -14.64
C ARG A 74 9.76 9.70 -15.04
N ILE A 75 10.24 8.70 -14.31
CA ILE A 75 9.89 7.29 -14.57
C ILE A 75 8.40 7.02 -14.29
N LEU A 76 7.87 7.51 -13.16
CA LEU A 76 6.44 7.35 -12.83
C LEU A 76 5.53 8.04 -13.85
N GLU A 77 5.88 9.24 -14.30
CA GLU A 77 5.17 9.93 -15.37
C GLU A 77 5.17 9.13 -16.67
N LYS A 78 6.30 8.52 -17.02
CA LYS A 78 6.42 7.69 -18.21
C LYS A 78 5.56 6.41 -18.12
N VAL A 79 5.55 5.72 -16.96
CA VAL A 79 4.65 4.59 -16.71
C VAL A 79 3.20 5.00 -16.93
N LYS A 80 2.79 6.12 -16.33
CA LYS A 80 1.44 6.67 -16.47
C LYS A 80 1.09 7.02 -17.91
N ALA A 81 1.98 7.70 -18.62
CA ALA A 81 1.75 8.13 -20.01
C ALA A 81 1.67 6.95 -20.99
N GLN A 82 2.49 5.92 -20.81
CA GLN A 82 2.53 4.77 -21.72
C GLN A 82 1.42 3.75 -21.47
N LEU A 83 1.06 3.52 -20.21
CA LEU A 83 0.13 2.46 -19.83
C LEU A 83 -1.26 2.98 -19.44
N GLY A 84 -1.38 4.27 -19.16
CA GLY A 84 -2.65 4.85 -18.70
C GLY A 84 -3.09 4.36 -17.33
N VAL A 85 -2.17 3.84 -16.50
CA VAL A 85 -2.47 3.38 -15.14
C VAL A 85 -2.23 4.48 -14.13
N PRO A 86 -3.06 4.63 -13.08
CA PRO A 86 -2.77 5.50 -11.97
C PRO A 86 -1.47 5.09 -11.27
N VAL A 87 -0.70 6.07 -10.79
CA VAL A 87 0.56 5.82 -10.10
C VAL A 87 0.56 6.36 -8.68
N LEU A 88 1.21 5.61 -7.77
CA LEU A 88 1.36 5.92 -6.36
C LEU A 88 2.83 5.90 -5.96
N THR A 89 3.25 6.84 -5.12
CA THR A 89 4.59 6.83 -4.51
C THR A 89 4.55 7.27 -3.05
N ASP A 90 5.57 6.88 -2.28
CA ASP A 90 5.76 7.35 -0.90
C ASP A 90 6.29 8.79 -0.91
N VAL A 91 5.88 9.58 0.09
CA VAL A 91 6.40 10.92 0.38
C VAL A 91 6.93 10.98 1.81
N HIS A 92 7.93 11.85 2.06
CA HIS A 92 8.62 11.97 3.33
C HIS A 92 8.61 13.42 3.83
N GLU A 93 9.23 13.70 4.99
CA GLU A 93 9.17 15.02 5.63
C GLU A 93 9.78 16.15 4.81
N ASP A 94 10.84 15.84 4.07
CA ASP A 94 11.59 16.77 3.21
C ASP A 94 11.16 16.72 1.72
N THR A 95 10.12 15.94 1.40
CA THR A 95 9.63 15.81 0.02
C THR A 95 8.96 17.11 -0.43
N PRO A 96 9.29 17.67 -1.62
CA PRO A 96 8.55 18.77 -2.23
C PRO A 96 7.18 18.26 -2.73
N LEU A 97 6.19 18.24 -1.83
CA LEU A 97 4.89 17.60 -2.03
C LEU A 97 4.14 18.09 -3.27
N ASN A 98 4.25 19.38 -3.60
CA ASN A 98 3.63 19.96 -4.78
C ASN A 98 4.19 19.40 -6.10
N GLU A 99 5.48 19.15 -6.17
CA GLU A 99 6.13 18.54 -7.33
C GLU A 99 5.68 17.09 -7.51
N VAL A 100 5.68 16.32 -6.42
CA VAL A 100 5.21 14.93 -6.45
C VAL A 100 3.73 14.84 -6.83
N ALA A 101 2.88 15.67 -6.21
CA ALA A 101 1.45 15.69 -6.47
C ALA A 101 1.08 16.16 -7.91
N ALA A 102 1.96 16.87 -8.59
CA ALA A 102 1.77 17.23 -10.00
C ALA A 102 1.88 15.99 -10.92
N VAL A 103 2.68 15.00 -10.56
CA VAL A 103 2.94 13.80 -11.36
C VAL A 103 2.05 12.63 -10.96
N VAL A 104 2.01 12.29 -9.66
CA VAL A 104 1.34 11.07 -9.20
C VAL A 104 -0.14 11.28 -8.93
N ASP A 105 -0.90 10.18 -8.99
CA ASP A 105 -2.34 10.18 -8.75
C ASP A 105 -2.70 9.94 -7.30
N VAL A 106 -1.83 9.22 -6.55
CA VAL A 106 -2.03 8.89 -5.14
C VAL A 106 -0.75 9.13 -4.38
N LEU A 107 -0.84 9.80 -3.23
CA LEU A 107 0.27 9.98 -2.29
C LEU A 107 0.21 8.92 -1.20
N GLN A 108 1.36 8.41 -0.75
CA GLN A 108 1.42 7.49 0.38
C GLN A 108 2.27 8.04 1.51
N THR A 109 1.74 8.02 2.73
CA THR A 109 2.52 8.35 3.92
C THR A 109 3.11 7.08 4.54
N PRO A 110 4.41 7.03 4.83
CA PRO A 110 5.04 5.86 5.43
C PRO A 110 4.57 5.66 6.88
N ALA A 111 4.65 4.42 7.35
CA ALA A 111 4.14 4.01 8.66
C ALA A 111 4.74 4.81 9.83
N PHE A 112 6.03 5.10 9.80
CA PHE A 112 6.70 5.81 10.89
C PHE A 112 6.23 7.26 11.07
N LEU A 113 5.73 7.89 10.01
CA LEU A 113 5.28 9.28 10.01
C LEU A 113 3.76 9.44 10.23
N CYS A 114 3.04 8.35 10.45
CA CYS A 114 1.57 8.36 10.52
C CYS A 114 1.00 9.24 11.66
N ARG A 115 1.79 9.55 12.69
CA ARG A 115 1.35 10.42 13.81
C ARG A 115 1.76 11.88 13.66
N GLN A 116 2.63 12.22 12.72
CA GLN A 116 3.13 13.58 12.53
C GLN A 116 2.03 14.48 11.96
N THR A 117 1.41 15.30 12.81
CA THR A 117 0.21 16.08 12.46
C THR A 117 0.44 16.97 11.26
N ASN A 118 1.51 17.78 11.28
CA ASN A 118 1.81 18.70 10.19
C ASN A 118 2.08 17.95 8.87
N PHE A 119 2.83 16.84 8.93
CA PHE A 119 3.12 16.02 7.77
C PHE A 119 1.84 15.46 7.13
N ILE A 120 0.98 14.79 7.93
CA ILE A 120 -0.29 14.23 7.46
C ILE A 120 -1.17 15.31 6.82
N GLN A 121 -1.30 16.47 7.47
CA GLN A 121 -2.10 17.57 6.94
C GLN A 121 -1.49 18.17 5.67
N ASN A 122 -0.17 18.32 5.61
CA ASN A 122 0.51 18.87 4.43
C ASN A 122 0.35 17.95 3.22
N VAL A 123 0.45 16.62 3.41
CA VAL A 123 0.20 15.63 2.36
C VAL A 123 -1.26 15.70 1.90
N ALA A 124 -2.22 15.72 2.83
CA ALA A 124 -3.64 15.77 2.50
C ALA A 124 -4.04 17.07 1.75
N ARG A 125 -3.43 18.21 2.08
CA ARG A 125 -3.66 19.50 1.40
C ARG A 125 -3.25 19.52 -0.07
N GLN A 126 -2.50 18.53 -0.55
CA GLN A 126 -2.16 18.45 -1.98
C GLN A 126 -3.36 18.13 -2.88
N GLY A 127 -4.52 17.78 -2.30
CA GLY A 127 -5.76 17.50 -3.04
C GLY A 127 -5.72 16.21 -3.86
N ARG A 128 -4.74 15.34 -3.61
CA ARG A 128 -4.66 13.99 -4.17
C ARG A 128 -5.20 12.96 -3.17
N PRO A 129 -5.69 11.80 -3.63
CA PRO A 129 -5.94 10.66 -2.76
C PRO A 129 -4.70 10.32 -1.92
N VAL A 130 -4.89 10.00 -0.64
CA VAL A 130 -3.80 9.66 0.27
C VAL A 130 -4.00 8.28 0.87
N ASN A 131 -3.00 7.40 0.74
CA ASN A 131 -2.93 6.12 1.44
C ASN A 131 -2.06 6.26 2.69
N ILE A 132 -2.65 6.22 3.87
CA ILE A 132 -1.93 6.38 5.15
C ILE A 132 -1.59 5.01 5.72
N LYS A 133 -0.31 4.65 5.71
CA LYS A 133 0.18 3.42 6.35
C LYS A 133 0.10 3.54 7.87
N LYS A 134 -0.56 2.58 8.53
CA LYS A 134 -0.60 2.51 9.99
C LYS A 134 0.79 2.16 10.54
N GLY A 135 1.28 2.92 11.52
CA GLY A 135 2.51 2.59 12.23
C GLY A 135 2.43 1.26 12.95
N GLN A 136 3.55 0.51 12.97
CA GLN A 136 3.64 -0.78 13.68
C GLN A 136 3.44 -0.63 15.19
N PHE A 137 3.69 0.56 15.70
CA PHE A 137 3.54 0.96 17.11
C PHE A 137 2.13 1.48 17.45
N LEU A 138 1.28 1.71 16.43
CA LEU A 138 0.00 2.38 16.60
C LEU A 138 -1.14 1.38 16.76
N SER A 139 -2.00 1.64 17.73
CA SER A 139 -3.27 0.93 17.90
C SER A 139 -4.22 1.22 16.72
N PRO A 140 -5.00 0.24 16.25
CA PRO A 140 -5.97 0.48 15.18
C PRO A 140 -7.05 1.51 15.54
N TRP A 141 -7.41 1.65 16.82
CA TRP A 141 -8.35 2.68 17.29
C TRP A 141 -7.79 4.10 17.12
N ASP A 142 -6.48 4.28 17.28
CA ASP A 142 -5.82 5.58 17.09
C ASP A 142 -5.80 6.05 15.63
N MET A 143 -6.07 5.16 14.68
CA MET A 143 -6.18 5.55 13.26
C MET A 143 -7.32 6.53 13.01
N LYS A 144 -8.37 6.54 13.86
CA LYS A 144 -9.42 7.56 13.81
C LYS A 144 -8.84 8.96 13.97
N ASN A 145 -7.92 9.16 14.92
CA ASN A 145 -7.26 10.45 15.12
C ASN A 145 -6.37 10.84 13.93
N VAL A 146 -5.75 9.86 13.28
CA VAL A 146 -4.91 10.10 12.09
C VAL A 146 -5.77 10.51 10.89
N THR A 147 -6.88 9.79 10.65
CA THR A 147 -7.81 10.13 9.57
C THR A 147 -8.46 11.49 9.78
N ASP A 148 -8.87 11.81 11.01
CA ASP A 148 -9.47 13.11 11.34
C ASP A 148 -8.54 14.29 11.03
N LYS A 149 -7.23 14.14 11.27
CA LYS A 149 -6.24 15.16 10.89
C LYS A 149 -6.19 15.38 9.38
N ALA A 150 -6.25 14.30 8.59
CA ALA A 150 -6.24 14.40 7.13
C ALA A 150 -7.55 14.99 6.61
N LEU A 151 -8.70 14.48 7.08
CA LEU A 151 -10.03 14.94 6.68
C LEU A 151 -10.27 16.41 7.05
N ALA A 152 -9.71 16.89 8.17
CA ALA A 152 -9.80 18.30 8.59
C ALA A 152 -9.19 19.30 7.60
N THR A 153 -8.43 18.83 6.61
CA THR A 153 -7.91 19.67 5.51
C THR A 153 -8.93 19.92 4.39
N GLY A 154 -10.09 19.25 4.43
CA GLY A 154 -11.09 19.25 3.37
C GLY A 154 -10.87 18.18 2.30
N ASN A 155 -9.81 17.38 2.38
CA ASN A 155 -9.58 16.27 1.47
C ASN A 155 -10.34 15.02 1.96
N GLU A 156 -11.36 14.61 1.24
CA GLU A 156 -12.17 13.41 1.54
C GLU A 156 -11.61 12.11 0.93
N GLN A 157 -10.53 12.20 0.14
CA GLN A 157 -9.95 11.05 -0.56
C GLN A 157 -8.83 10.41 0.27
N ILE A 158 -9.19 9.92 1.45
CA ILE A 158 -8.26 9.31 2.41
C ILE A 158 -8.52 7.81 2.50
N MET A 159 -7.44 7.02 2.50
CA MET A 159 -7.43 5.59 2.78
C MET A 159 -6.49 5.30 3.94
N VAL A 160 -6.71 4.22 4.65
CA VAL A 160 -5.82 3.71 5.69
C VAL A 160 -5.32 2.31 5.35
N CYS A 161 -4.07 2.03 5.66
CA CYS A 161 -3.44 0.77 5.28
C CYS A 161 -2.84 0.05 6.50
N GLU A 162 -3.39 -1.13 6.82
CA GLU A 162 -2.86 -2.03 7.84
C GLU A 162 -1.63 -2.76 7.29
N ARG A 163 -0.57 -2.88 8.11
CA ARG A 163 0.69 -3.53 7.71
C ARG A 163 1.38 -4.32 8.84
N GLY A 164 0.63 -4.72 9.86
CA GLY A 164 1.13 -5.41 11.03
C GLY A 164 1.52 -4.45 12.17
N ALA A 165 1.54 -4.99 13.36
CA ALA A 165 1.96 -4.34 14.59
C ALA A 165 3.20 -5.04 15.16
N SER A 166 4.10 -4.28 15.80
CA SER A 166 5.27 -4.82 16.45
C SER A 166 4.87 -5.79 17.59
N PHE A 167 5.46 -6.96 17.58
CA PHE A 167 5.24 -7.99 18.58
C PHE A 167 6.58 -8.56 19.05
N GLY A 168 7.14 -7.97 20.09
CA GLY A 168 8.51 -8.20 20.49
C GLY A 168 9.51 -7.52 19.55
N TYR A 169 10.76 -8.01 19.56
CA TYR A 169 11.82 -7.50 18.68
C TYR A 169 11.78 -8.18 17.31
N ASN A 170 11.99 -7.40 16.26
CA ASN A 170 12.18 -7.88 14.88
C ASN A 170 11.04 -8.75 14.34
N ASN A 171 9.83 -8.62 14.88
CA ASN A 171 8.67 -9.40 14.47
C ASN A 171 7.42 -8.55 14.38
N LEU A 172 6.50 -8.95 13.49
CA LEU A 172 5.20 -8.35 13.33
C LEU A 172 4.09 -9.38 13.45
N VAL A 173 2.94 -8.95 13.98
CA VAL A 173 1.71 -9.73 13.98
C VAL A 173 0.61 -8.91 13.33
N SER A 174 -0.16 -9.54 12.45
CA SER A 174 -1.37 -8.93 11.85
C SER A 174 -2.59 -9.35 12.65
N ASP A 175 -3.17 -8.42 13.37
CA ASP A 175 -4.45 -8.63 14.05
C ASP A 175 -5.59 -8.35 13.07
N MET A 176 -6.29 -9.39 12.61
CA MET A 176 -7.39 -9.24 11.65
C MET A 176 -8.56 -8.40 12.21
N ARG A 177 -8.71 -8.30 13.52
CA ARG A 177 -9.69 -7.41 14.16
C ARG A 177 -9.39 -5.93 13.87
N SER A 178 -8.12 -5.58 13.62
CA SER A 178 -7.72 -4.22 13.28
C SER A 178 -8.42 -3.70 12.03
N LEU A 179 -8.71 -4.58 11.07
CA LEU A 179 -9.38 -4.24 9.82
C LEU A 179 -10.83 -3.80 10.08
N ALA A 180 -11.55 -4.53 10.93
CA ALA A 180 -12.88 -4.17 11.36
C ALA A 180 -12.90 -2.84 12.15
N VAL A 181 -11.96 -2.67 13.09
CA VAL A 181 -11.80 -1.42 13.86
C VAL A 181 -11.52 -0.23 12.94
N MET A 182 -10.61 -0.39 11.97
CA MET A 182 -10.25 0.69 11.06
C MET A 182 -11.37 1.06 10.08
N ARG A 183 -12.31 0.15 9.76
CA ARG A 183 -13.52 0.51 8.98
C ARG A 183 -14.37 1.58 9.69
N ASN A 184 -14.35 1.64 11.03
CA ASN A 184 -15.07 2.68 11.79
C ASN A 184 -14.47 4.08 11.63
N THR A 185 -13.32 4.23 11.00
CA THR A 185 -12.81 5.55 10.59
C THR A 185 -13.67 6.19 9.50
N GLY A 186 -14.48 5.40 8.78
CA GLY A 186 -15.33 5.85 7.68
C GLY A 186 -14.60 5.98 6.34
N VAL A 187 -13.32 5.61 6.27
CA VAL A 187 -12.52 5.63 5.03
C VAL A 187 -12.18 4.21 4.57
N PRO A 188 -11.87 3.99 3.27
CA PRO A 188 -11.47 2.67 2.78
C PRO A 188 -10.26 2.11 3.51
N VAL A 189 -10.32 0.82 3.86
CA VAL A 189 -9.22 0.08 4.50
C VAL A 189 -8.50 -0.76 3.47
N VAL A 190 -7.19 -0.60 3.41
CA VAL A 190 -6.27 -1.40 2.57
C VAL A 190 -5.45 -2.32 3.48
N PHE A 191 -5.20 -3.54 3.04
CA PHE A 191 -4.29 -4.45 3.73
C PHE A 191 -2.99 -4.62 2.95
N ASP A 192 -1.88 -4.33 3.58
CA ASP A 192 -0.54 -4.57 3.03
C ASP A 192 -0.10 -6.00 3.32
N ALA A 193 -0.21 -6.86 2.33
CA ALA A 193 0.09 -8.29 2.48
C ALA A 193 1.59 -8.57 2.57
N THR A 194 2.43 -7.72 1.97
CA THR A 194 3.87 -7.94 1.88
C THR A 194 4.65 -7.37 3.06
N HIS A 195 4.29 -6.18 3.54
CA HIS A 195 4.94 -5.63 4.73
C HIS A 195 4.44 -6.27 6.04
N SER A 196 3.27 -6.91 6.03
CA SER A 196 2.75 -7.65 7.20
C SER A 196 3.57 -8.89 7.56
N VAL A 197 4.37 -9.41 6.62
CA VAL A 197 5.27 -10.56 6.82
C VAL A 197 6.75 -10.15 6.93
N GLN A 198 7.04 -8.85 7.02
CA GLN A 198 8.38 -8.33 7.19
C GLN A 198 8.91 -8.65 8.60
N LEU A 199 10.21 -8.94 8.69
CA LEU A 199 10.96 -9.05 9.94
C LEU A 199 11.88 -7.83 10.05
N PRO A 200 11.42 -6.73 10.69
CA PRO A 200 12.17 -5.46 10.71
C PRO A 200 13.55 -5.64 11.34
N GLY A 201 14.62 -5.26 10.60
CA GLY A 201 16.00 -5.41 11.08
C GLY A 201 16.47 -6.85 11.28
N GLY A 202 15.70 -7.85 10.84
CA GLY A 202 15.99 -9.27 11.09
C GLY A 202 17.29 -9.82 10.47
N GLN A 203 17.88 -9.05 9.52
CA GLN A 203 19.17 -9.38 8.90
C GLN A 203 20.27 -8.36 9.24
N GLY A 204 20.11 -7.62 10.34
CA GLY A 204 21.09 -6.60 10.78
C GLY A 204 21.04 -5.34 9.93
N SER A 205 21.61 -5.36 8.73
CA SER A 205 21.64 -4.20 7.82
C SER A 205 20.41 -4.07 6.93
N SER A 206 19.52 -5.08 6.92
CA SER A 206 18.27 -5.10 6.14
C SER A 206 17.15 -5.81 6.90
N SER A 207 15.91 -5.61 6.46
CA SER A 207 14.77 -6.38 6.95
C SER A 207 14.77 -7.78 6.34
N GLY A 208 14.44 -8.79 7.14
CA GLY A 208 14.03 -10.10 6.66
C GLY A 208 12.56 -10.11 6.28
N GLY A 209 12.06 -11.26 5.81
CA GLY A 209 10.66 -11.46 5.47
C GLY A 209 10.30 -12.93 5.39
N GLN A 210 9.02 -13.21 5.54
CA GLN A 210 8.42 -14.54 5.49
C GLN A 210 7.39 -14.60 4.37
N ARG A 211 7.87 -14.46 3.12
CA ARG A 211 7.04 -14.38 1.90
C ARG A 211 5.99 -15.48 1.81
N GLU A 212 6.28 -16.67 2.31
CA GLU A 212 5.38 -17.82 2.32
C GLU A 212 4.06 -17.55 3.03
N PHE A 213 4.00 -16.56 3.92
CA PHE A 213 2.78 -16.17 4.62
C PHE A 213 1.99 -15.05 3.93
N VAL A 214 2.51 -14.42 2.87
CA VAL A 214 1.77 -13.40 2.10
C VAL A 214 0.39 -13.91 1.67
N PRO A 215 0.25 -15.10 1.02
CA PRO A 215 -1.07 -15.57 0.59
C PRO A 215 -1.97 -15.96 1.77
N VAL A 216 -1.40 -16.34 2.91
CA VAL A 216 -2.18 -16.66 4.12
C VAL A 216 -2.84 -15.40 4.66
N LEU A 217 -2.04 -14.35 4.90
CA LEU A 217 -2.52 -13.09 5.45
C LEU A 217 -3.42 -12.33 4.48
N ALA A 218 -3.08 -12.34 3.17
CA ALA A 218 -3.92 -11.70 2.15
C ALA A 218 -5.34 -12.32 2.11
N ARG A 219 -5.45 -13.66 2.11
CA ARG A 219 -6.76 -14.33 2.16
C ARG A 219 -7.52 -14.01 3.43
N ALA A 220 -6.85 -14.05 4.59
CA ALA A 220 -7.47 -13.73 5.88
C ALA A 220 -7.99 -12.29 5.92
N ALA A 221 -7.20 -11.33 5.41
CA ALA A 221 -7.59 -9.92 5.37
C ALA A 221 -8.77 -9.66 4.44
N VAL A 222 -8.77 -10.26 3.24
CA VAL A 222 -9.90 -10.14 2.31
C VAL A 222 -11.15 -10.79 2.88
N ALA A 223 -11.02 -11.94 3.57
CA ALA A 223 -12.12 -12.57 4.28
C ALA A 223 -12.65 -11.76 5.47
N ALA A 224 -11.80 -10.96 6.12
CA ALA A 224 -12.23 -9.99 7.14
C ALA A 224 -12.92 -8.75 6.55
N GLY A 225 -12.86 -8.55 5.25
CA GLY A 225 -13.48 -7.43 4.53
C GLY A 225 -12.60 -6.18 4.50
N VAL A 226 -11.89 -5.99 3.39
CA VAL A 226 -11.08 -4.80 3.06
C VAL A 226 -11.51 -4.21 1.72
N ALA A 227 -11.22 -2.93 1.51
CA ALA A 227 -11.49 -2.26 0.23
C ALA A 227 -10.44 -2.61 -0.82
N GLY A 228 -9.18 -2.80 -0.42
CA GLY A 228 -8.07 -3.06 -1.32
C GLY A 228 -6.93 -3.85 -0.67
N VAL A 229 -6.05 -4.38 -1.51
CA VAL A 229 -4.81 -5.04 -1.10
C VAL A 229 -3.63 -4.27 -1.67
N PHE A 230 -2.65 -4.04 -0.82
CA PHE A 230 -1.33 -3.54 -1.21
C PHE A 230 -0.36 -4.73 -1.25
N MET A 231 0.42 -4.83 -2.34
CA MET A 231 1.35 -5.94 -2.52
C MET A 231 2.60 -5.49 -3.29
N GLU A 232 3.75 -5.48 -2.64
CA GLU A 232 4.99 -5.33 -3.37
C GLU A 232 5.31 -6.60 -4.15
N THR A 233 5.65 -6.44 -5.43
CA THR A 233 5.95 -7.56 -6.33
C THR A 233 7.17 -7.24 -7.17
N HIS A 234 7.93 -8.29 -7.51
CA HIS A 234 9.13 -8.16 -8.34
C HIS A 234 9.22 -9.37 -9.29
N PRO A 235 9.72 -9.20 -10.53
CA PRO A 235 9.92 -10.31 -11.47
C PRO A 235 10.80 -11.42 -10.87
N ASP A 236 11.89 -11.05 -10.22
CA ASP A 236 12.75 -11.94 -9.44
C ASP A 236 13.09 -11.31 -8.08
N PRO A 237 12.34 -11.62 -7.02
CA PRO A 237 12.58 -11.07 -5.69
C PRO A 237 13.96 -11.38 -5.10
N SER A 238 14.69 -12.35 -5.63
CA SER A 238 16.02 -12.71 -5.10
C SER A 238 17.10 -11.66 -5.42
N VAL A 239 16.86 -10.85 -6.45
CA VAL A 239 17.77 -9.77 -6.88
C VAL A 239 17.21 -8.37 -6.61
N ALA A 240 16.02 -8.26 -6.00
CA ALA A 240 15.39 -6.99 -5.69
C ALA A 240 16.28 -6.13 -4.77
N LEU A 241 16.45 -4.86 -5.11
CA LEU A 241 17.28 -3.91 -4.36
C LEU A 241 16.63 -3.44 -3.04
N SER A 242 15.34 -3.75 -2.85
CA SER A 242 14.58 -3.44 -1.64
C SER A 242 13.53 -4.51 -1.35
N ASP A 243 13.41 -4.89 -0.07
CA ASP A 243 12.38 -5.78 0.48
C ASP A 243 12.20 -7.12 -0.27
N GLY A 244 13.26 -7.58 -0.94
CA GLY A 244 13.27 -8.87 -1.64
C GLY A 244 12.72 -10.03 -0.82
N PRO A 245 13.08 -10.21 0.46
CA PRO A 245 12.59 -11.32 1.27
C PRO A 245 11.08 -11.40 1.46
N ASN A 246 10.35 -10.27 1.36
CA ASN A 246 8.89 -10.24 1.49
C ASN A 246 8.15 -9.90 0.20
N ALA A 247 8.83 -9.42 -0.85
CA ALA A 247 8.21 -9.15 -2.14
C ALA A 247 7.61 -10.43 -2.77
N TRP A 248 6.40 -10.32 -3.33
CA TRP A 248 5.74 -11.43 -3.99
C TRP A 248 6.27 -11.62 -5.43
N PRO A 249 6.54 -12.87 -5.88
CA PRO A 249 6.96 -13.09 -7.26
C PRO A 249 5.88 -12.69 -8.25
N LEU A 250 6.22 -11.82 -9.22
CA LEU A 250 5.28 -11.30 -10.21
C LEU A 250 4.60 -12.42 -11.00
N GLY A 251 5.34 -13.46 -11.36
CA GLY A 251 4.80 -14.63 -12.10
C GLY A 251 3.77 -15.46 -11.32
N GLN A 252 3.59 -15.22 -10.01
CA GLN A 252 2.62 -15.93 -9.17
C GLN A 252 1.44 -15.06 -8.74
N ILE A 253 1.42 -13.77 -9.11
CA ILE A 253 0.43 -12.82 -8.60
C ILE A 253 -0.98 -13.10 -9.14
N GLU A 254 -1.10 -13.54 -10.39
CA GLU A 254 -2.40 -13.82 -11.03
C GLU A 254 -3.19 -14.89 -10.28
N ALA A 255 -2.54 -16.00 -9.92
CA ALA A 255 -3.18 -17.09 -9.19
C ALA A 255 -3.70 -16.64 -7.82
N LEU A 256 -2.90 -15.83 -7.11
CA LEU A 256 -3.30 -15.26 -5.84
C LEU A 256 -4.48 -14.29 -5.99
N LEU A 257 -4.43 -13.37 -6.96
CA LEU A 257 -5.50 -12.40 -7.20
C LEU A 257 -6.82 -13.06 -7.59
N LYS A 258 -6.81 -14.14 -8.36
CA LYS A 258 -8.00 -14.95 -8.65
C LYS A 258 -8.68 -15.44 -7.38
N THR A 259 -7.89 -15.98 -6.45
CA THR A 259 -8.40 -16.44 -5.16
C THR A 259 -8.94 -15.29 -4.32
N LEU A 260 -8.22 -14.17 -4.23
CA LEU A 260 -8.66 -13.00 -3.46
C LEU A 260 -9.95 -12.40 -4.01
N LYS A 261 -10.10 -12.31 -5.35
CA LYS A 261 -11.34 -11.83 -5.99
C LYS A 261 -12.54 -12.71 -5.64
N GLN A 262 -12.37 -14.04 -5.60
CA GLN A 262 -13.45 -14.96 -5.23
C GLN A 262 -13.87 -14.79 -3.78
N ILE A 263 -12.92 -14.65 -2.85
CA ILE A 263 -13.20 -14.40 -1.44
C ILE A 263 -13.88 -13.04 -1.27
N ASP A 264 -13.40 -12.00 -1.93
CA ASP A 264 -13.96 -10.65 -1.90
C ASP A 264 -15.43 -10.64 -2.33
N ALA A 265 -15.73 -11.28 -3.46
CA ALA A 265 -17.10 -11.39 -3.97
C ALA A 265 -18.04 -12.13 -2.99
N LEU A 266 -17.54 -13.20 -2.35
CA LEU A 266 -18.32 -13.95 -1.36
C LEU A 266 -18.63 -13.10 -0.12
N ILE A 267 -17.64 -12.41 0.40
CA ILE A 267 -17.76 -11.60 1.62
C ILE A 267 -18.64 -10.37 1.39
N LYS A 268 -18.44 -9.67 0.29
CA LYS A 268 -19.21 -8.45 -0.04
C LYS A 268 -20.64 -8.70 -0.51
N ALA A 269 -20.98 -9.94 -0.82
CA ALA A 269 -22.37 -10.33 -1.12
C ALA A 269 -23.29 -10.36 0.11
N GLN A 270 -22.73 -10.26 1.32
CA GLN A 270 -23.46 -10.35 2.58
C GLN A 270 -23.11 -9.18 3.52
N PRO A 271 -24.02 -8.77 4.41
CA PRO A 271 -23.69 -7.81 5.45
C PRO A 271 -22.58 -8.34 6.36
N LEU A 272 -21.72 -7.46 6.82
CA LEU A 272 -20.71 -7.74 7.84
C LEU A 272 -21.34 -7.51 9.21
N PRO A 273 -21.72 -8.56 9.97
CA PRO A 273 -22.51 -8.42 11.19
C PRO A 273 -21.79 -7.63 12.29
N GLU A 274 -20.46 -7.66 12.30
CA GLU A 274 -19.68 -6.88 13.25
C GLU A 274 -19.84 -5.36 13.08
N ASN A 275 -20.20 -4.87 11.91
CA ASN A 275 -20.43 -3.44 11.68
C ASN A 275 -21.64 -2.90 12.49
N GLU A 276 -22.59 -3.76 12.84
CA GLU A 276 -23.72 -3.39 13.70
C GLU A 276 -23.35 -3.43 15.18
N LEU A 277 -22.48 -4.35 15.57
CA LEU A 277 -22.06 -4.53 16.96
C LEU A 277 -21.00 -3.50 17.42
N MET A 278 -20.36 -2.84 16.49
CA MET A 278 -19.27 -1.90 16.75
C MET A 278 -19.71 -0.43 16.65
N LYS A 279 -21.00 -0.16 16.41
CA LYS A 279 -21.61 1.16 16.48
C LYS A 279 -21.83 1.55 17.95
#